data_8b39bcc9eeda9d3f0dba8a9666cd5356
#
_entry.id   8b39bcc9eeda9d3f0dba8a9666cd5356
#
_cell.length_a   1.000
_cell.length_b   1.000
_cell.length_c   1.000
_cell.angle_alpha   90.00
_cell.angle_beta   90.00
_cell.angle_gamma   90.00
#
_symmetry.space_group_name_H-M   'P 1'
#
loop_
_entity.id
_entity.type
_entity.pdbx_description
1 polymer ?
#
loop_
_entity_poly.entity_id
_entity_poly.type
_entity_poly.pdbx_seq_one_letter_code
_entity_poly.pdbx_strand_id
1 'polypeptide(L)'
;MNWREFKKEGHWPTLLSAFLYFDVSFMVWVVLGPLSLYLSQDLGLSIEEKFSIVAIPILAGALLRVPLGMLADHIGPKLTGIIAQVIVIAGMAYAWIFGLHSKLEVELLGVVLGLAGASFAVALPQASRWYPPKYQGVVMGIAGAGNMGVVLDSMFVPWMAEHWGWQSVFGVLLIPLGIVLALYMLMAKDAPEQRA
;
A
#
# COMPACT_ATOMS: atom_id res chain seq x y z
N MET A 1 -0.50 29.01 9.37
CA MET A 1 -0.97 27.83 10.14
C MET A 1 -0.07 27.64 11.36
N ASN A 2 -0.63 27.58 12.55
CA ASN A 2 0.15 27.33 13.78
C ASN A 2 0.29 25.82 13.99
N TRP A 3 1.48 25.25 13.79
CA TRP A 3 1.76 23.83 13.88
C TRP A 3 1.51 23.25 15.30
N ARG A 4 1.67 24.06 16.34
CA ARG A 4 1.40 23.62 17.71
C ARG A 4 -0.11 23.45 17.95
N GLU A 5 -0.91 24.31 17.37
CA GLU A 5 -2.37 24.25 17.42
C GLU A 5 -2.89 23.08 16.59
N PHE A 6 -2.41 22.92 15.35
CA PHE A 6 -2.75 21.81 14.48
C PHE A 6 -2.54 20.43 15.15
N LYS A 7 -1.39 20.24 15.80
CA LYS A 7 -1.08 18.97 16.51
C LYS A 7 -1.99 18.73 17.72
N LYS A 8 -2.57 19.77 18.32
CA LYS A 8 -3.47 19.65 19.49
C LYS A 8 -4.92 19.37 19.10
N GLU A 9 -5.34 19.82 17.91
CA GLU A 9 -6.73 19.70 17.45
C GLU A 9 -7.06 18.34 16.82
N GLY A 10 -6.05 17.48 16.60
CA GLY A 10 -6.24 16.15 16.07
C GLY A 10 -5.24 15.14 16.64
N HIS A 11 -5.25 13.92 16.11
CA HIS A 11 -4.34 12.87 16.52
C HIS A 11 -3.17 12.73 15.52
N TRP A 12 -2.10 13.51 15.74
CA TRP A 12 -0.92 13.53 14.87
C TRP A 12 -0.30 12.15 14.62
N PRO A 13 -0.20 11.24 15.63
CA PRO A 13 0.35 9.91 15.36
C PRO A 13 -0.47 9.09 14.36
N THR A 14 -1.79 9.22 14.38
CA THR A 14 -2.65 8.58 13.37
C THR A 14 -2.41 9.17 11.97
N LEU A 15 -2.31 10.49 11.85
CA LEU A 15 -2.02 11.12 10.55
C LEU A 15 -0.68 10.66 9.99
N LEU A 16 0.38 10.64 10.80
CA LEU A 16 1.69 10.19 10.38
C LEU A 16 1.70 8.71 9.98
N SER A 17 1.09 7.86 10.79
CA SER A 17 1.02 6.43 10.50
C SER A 17 0.15 6.12 9.28
N ALA A 18 -0.93 6.88 9.04
CA ALA A 18 -1.75 6.76 7.84
C ALA A 18 -0.98 7.18 6.58
N PHE A 19 -0.19 8.26 6.66
CA PHE A 19 0.71 8.68 5.59
C PHE A 19 1.72 7.57 5.25
N LEU A 20 2.44 7.04 6.23
CA LEU A 20 3.44 5.97 6.02
C LEU A 20 2.79 4.69 5.48
N TYR A 21 1.63 4.32 6.04
CA TYR A 21 0.86 3.18 5.58
C TYR A 21 0.47 3.31 4.11
N PHE A 22 -0.03 4.46 3.71
CA PHE A 22 -0.40 4.75 2.34
C PHE A 22 0.82 4.72 1.41
N ASP A 23 1.93 5.34 1.82
CA ASP A 23 3.15 5.45 1.02
C ASP A 23 3.75 4.08 0.68
N VAL A 24 3.98 3.23 1.69
CA VAL A 24 4.53 1.88 1.45
C VAL A 24 3.53 0.97 0.75
N SER A 25 2.23 1.15 0.98
CA SER A 25 1.21 0.39 0.27
C SER A 25 1.22 0.72 -1.22
N PHE A 26 1.30 1.99 -1.59
CA PHE A 26 1.38 2.40 -2.99
C PHE A 26 2.69 1.95 -3.66
N MET A 27 3.80 1.97 -2.93
CA MET A 27 5.08 1.45 -3.40
C MET A 27 4.93 -0.01 -3.87
N VAL A 28 4.42 -0.90 -3.02
CA VAL A 28 4.28 -2.31 -3.39
C VAL A 28 3.14 -2.59 -4.36
N TRP A 29 2.11 -1.74 -4.39
CA TRP A 29 1.01 -1.87 -5.35
C TRP A 29 1.48 -1.81 -6.81
N VAL A 30 2.44 -0.95 -7.10
CA VAL A 30 2.93 -0.72 -8.47
C VAL A 30 4.20 -1.51 -8.80
N VAL A 31 4.74 -2.29 -7.87
CA VAL A 31 6.04 -2.98 -8.00
C VAL A 31 6.15 -3.89 -9.23
N LEU A 32 5.03 -4.48 -9.67
CA LEU A 32 5.02 -5.31 -10.87
C LEU A 32 5.29 -4.51 -12.16
N GLY A 33 5.09 -3.19 -12.16
CA GLY A 33 5.45 -2.31 -13.27
C GLY A 33 6.95 -2.33 -13.54
N PRO A 34 7.79 -1.83 -12.63
CA PRO A 34 9.25 -1.88 -12.75
C PRO A 34 9.81 -3.30 -12.91
N LEU A 35 9.18 -4.33 -12.32
CA LEU A 35 9.59 -5.72 -12.45
C LEU A 35 9.13 -6.40 -13.75
N SER A 36 8.21 -5.80 -14.50
CA SER A 36 7.55 -6.44 -15.64
C SER A 36 8.52 -6.91 -16.72
N LEU A 37 9.65 -6.21 -16.93
CA LEU A 37 10.68 -6.62 -17.89
C LEU A 37 11.36 -7.92 -17.45
N TYR A 38 11.79 -7.98 -16.20
CA TYR A 38 12.49 -9.14 -15.64
C TYR A 38 11.58 -10.37 -15.57
N LEU A 39 10.34 -10.18 -15.10
CA LEU A 39 9.32 -11.23 -15.06
C LEU A 39 9.00 -11.77 -16.46
N SER A 40 8.85 -10.88 -17.46
CA SER A 40 8.53 -11.32 -18.81
C SER A 40 9.67 -12.08 -19.48
N GLN A 41 10.92 -11.74 -19.19
CA GLN A 41 12.08 -12.47 -19.70
C GLN A 41 12.22 -13.85 -19.05
N ASP A 42 12.04 -13.92 -17.73
CA ASP A 42 12.23 -15.15 -16.95
C ASP A 42 11.09 -16.17 -17.20
N LEU A 43 9.85 -15.69 -17.31
CA LEU A 43 8.66 -16.51 -17.53
C LEU A 43 8.29 -16.69 -19.02
N GLY A 44 9.03 -16.07 -19.94
CA GLY A 44 8.76 -16.15 -21.38
C GLY A 44 7.42 -15.53 -21.79
N LEU A 45 7.00 -14.43 -21.14
CA LEU A 45 5.70 -13.80 -21.39
C LEU A 45 5.68 -13.02 -22.70
N SER A 46 4.55 -13.08 -23.41
CA SER A 46 4.27 -12.23 -24.57
C SER A 46 4.13 -10.75 -24.16
N ILE A 47 4.09 -9.86 -25.15
CA ILE A 47 3.90 -8.43 -24.92
C ILE A 47 2.53 -8.17 -24.26
N GLU A 48 1.48 -8.85 -24.73
CA GLU A 48 0.14 -8.73 -24.14
C GLU A 48 0.10 -9.21 -22.69
N GLU A 49 0.77 -10.33 -22.40
CA GLU A 49 0.86 -10.89 -21.05
C GLU A 49 1.65 -9.97 -20.11
N LYS A 50 2.70 -9.33 -20.60
CA LYS A 50 3.43 -8.32 -19.85
C LYS A 50 2.52 -7.13 -19.45
N PHE A 51 1.69 -6.65 -20.38
CA PHE A 51 0.72 -5.60 -20.06
C PHE A 51 -0.33 -6.08 -19.06
N SER A 52 -0.79 -7.33 -19.18
CA SER A 52 -1.76 -7.94 -18.26
C SER A 52 -1.25 -7.92 -16.81
N ILE A 53 -0.04 -8.40 -16.56
CA ILE A 53 0.52 -8.45 -15.20
C ILE A 53 0.71 -7.07 -14.55
N VAL A 54 0.86 -6.01 -15.34
CA VAL A 54 0.92 -4.62 -14.84
C VAL A 54 -0.47 -4.04 -14.63
N ALA A 55 -1.43 -4.36 -15.49
CA ALA A 55 -2.79 -3.82 -15.43
C ALA A 55 -3.63 -4.43 -14.30
N ILE A 56 -3.46 -5.72 -14.01
CA ILE A 56 -4.26 -6.44 -13.00
C ILE A 56 -4.17 -5.82 -11.60
N PRO A 57 -2.99 -5.51 -11.03
CA PRO A 57 -2.92 -4.85 -9.73
C PRO A 57 -3.65 -3.49 -9.72
N ILE A 58 -3.56 -2.73 -10.81
CA ILE A 58 -4.19 -1.42 -10.92
C ILE A 58 -5.72 -1.55 -10.91
N LEU A 59 -6.25 -2.47 -11.72
CA LEU A 59 -7.69 -2.77 -11.76
C LEU A 59 -8.19 -3.33 -10.43
N ALA A 60 -7.46 -4.29 -9.85
CA ALA A 60 -7.80 -4.85 -8.56
C ALA A 60 -7.82 -3.77 -7.47
N GLY A 61 -6.82 -2.88 -7.45
CA GLY A 61 -6.77 -1.76 -6.51
C GLY A 61 -7.94 -0.81 -6.65
N ALA A 62 -8.36 -0.52 -7.87
CA ALA A 62 -9.53 0.32 -8.12
C ALA A 62 -10.84 -0.35 -7.64
N LEU A 63 -11.04 -1.62 -7.95
CA LEU A 63 -12.24 -2.37 -7.56
C LEU A 63 -12.30 -2.65 -6.06
N LEU A 64 -11.19 -3.02 -5.45
CA LEU A 64 -11.11 -3.36 -4.02
C LEU A 64 -11.29 -2.15 -3.08
N ARG A 65 -11.22 -0.92 -3.59
CA ARG A 65 -11.53 0.28 -2.79
C ARG A 65 -12.93 0.27 -2.22
N VAL A 66 -13.90 -0.22 -2.98
CA VAL A 66 -15.30 -0.27 -2.53
C VAL A 66 -15.46 -1.24 -1.36
N PRO A 67 -15.16 -2.55 -1.48
CA PRO A 67 -15.32 -3.49 -0.36
C PRO A 67 -14.41 -3.15 0.82
N LEU A 68 -13.19 -2.63 0.57
CA LEU A 68 -12.28 -2.25 1.66
C LEU A 68 -12.79 -1.01 2.42
N GLY A 69 -13.36 -0.03 1.70
CA GLY A 69 -14.01 1.12 2.31
C GLY A 69 -15.23 0.71 3.15
N MET A 70 -16.08 -0.14 2.62
CA MET A 70 -17.22 -0.70 3.38
C MET A 70 -16.76 -1.47 4.62
N LEU A 71 -15.71 -2.26 4.52
CA LEU A 71 -15.15 -2.98 5.66
C LEU A 71 -14.61 -2.00 6.72
N ALA A 72 -13.93 -0.93 6.28
CA ALA A 72 -13.45 0.12 7.18
C ALA A 72 -14.57 0.84 7.93
N ASP A 73 -15.73 1.00 7.31
CA ASP A 73 -16.90 1.57 7.97
C ASP A 73 -17.53 0.61 8.98
N HIS A 74 -17.44 -0.71 8.78
CA HIS A 74 -18.03 -1.71 9.66
C HIS A 74 -17.14 -2.06 10.86
N ILE A 75 -15.86 -2.36 10.63
CA ILE A 75 -14.95 -2.85 11.69
C ILE A 75 -13.90 -1.81 12.11
N GLY A 76 -13.94 -0.64 11.51
CA GLY A 76 -13.00 0.45 11.74
C GLY A 76 -11.80 0.44 10.76
N PRO A 77 -11.29 1.63 10.40
CA PRO A 77 -10.16 1.76 9.46
C PRO A 77 -8.89 1.08 9.95
N LYS A 78 -8.58 1.17 11.24
CA LYS A 78 -7.36 0.57 11.79
C LYS A 78 -7.31 -0.93 11.58
N LEU A 79 -8.35 -1.65 11.96
CA LEU A 79 -8.38 -3.11 11.84
C LEU A 79 -8.40 -3.53 10.36
N THR A 80 -9.18 -2.84 9.55
CA THR A 80 -9.22 -3.07 8.10
C THR A 80 -7.86 -2.89 7.46
N GLY A 81 -7.14 -1.82 7.80
CA GLY A 81 -5.78 -1.57 7.30
C GLY A 81 -4.79 -2.65 7.71
N ILE A 82 -4.85 -3.12 8.96
CA ILE A 82 -4.00 -4.20 9.45
C ILE A 82 -4.26 -5.49 8.66
N ILE A 83 -5.52 -5.88 8.50
CA ILE A 83 -5.90 -7.09 7.75
C ILE A 83 -5.39 -7.01 6.30
N ALA A 84 -5.66 -5.90 5.61
CA ALA A 84 -5.21 -5.71 4.24
C ALA A 84 -3.68 -5.80 4.12
N GLN A 85 -2.94 -5.12 5.01
CA GLN A 85 -1.48 -5.12 4.99
C GLN A 85 -0.89 -6.50 5.30
N VAL A 86 -1.47 -7.26 6.23
CA VAL A 86 -1.04 -8.63 6.55
C VAL A 86 -1.21 -9.54 5.34
N ILE A 87 -2.33 -9.42 4.60
CA ILE A 87 -2.55 -10.21 3.38
C ILE A 87 -1.52 -9.85 2.31
N VAL A 88 -1.22 -8.56 2.13
CA VAL A 88 -0.19 -8.09 1.18
C VAL A 88 1.19 -8.63 1.57
N ILE A 89 1.56 -8.54 2.84
CA ILE A 89 2.83 -9.10 3.36
C ILE A 89 2.91 -10.61 3.11
N ALA A 90 1.83 -11.34 3.34
CA ALA A 90 1.79 -12.78 3.09
C ALA A 90 2.00 -13.11 1.60
N GLY A 91 1.34 -12.37 0.69
CA GLY A 91 1.54 -12.52 -0.75
C GLY A 91 2.96 -12.22 -1.21
N MET A 92 3.55 -11.13 -0.69
CA MET A 92 4.92 -10.75 -0.98
C MET A 92 5.93 -11.77 -0.43
N ALA A 93 5.69 -12.28 0.79
CA ALA A 93 6.52 -13.32 1.40
C ALA A 93 6.45 -14.62 0.60
N TYR A 94 5.27 -15.00 0.11
CA TYR A 94 5.11 -16.15 -0.78
C TYR A 94 5.96 -15.98 -2.05
N ALA A 95 5.84 -14.83 -2.73
CA ALA A 95 6.59 -14.55 -3.93
C ALA A 95 8.12 -14.56 -3.70
N TRP A 96 8.57 -14.08 -2.53
CA TRP A 96 9.98 -14.11 -2.17
C TRP A 96 10.50 -15.51 -1.86
N ILE A 97 9.76 -16.30 -1.07
CA ILE A 97 10.23 -17.60 -0.56
C ILE A 97 10.12 -18.69 -1.64
N PHE A 98 8.98 -18.74 -2.31
CA PHE A 98 8.67 -19.80 -3.27
C PHE A 98 8.94 -19.40 -4.73
N GLY A 99 9.05 -18.10 -5.02
CA GLY A 99 9.12 -17.58 -6.37
C GLY A 99 7.76 -17.51 -7.06
N LEU A 100 7.77 -17.05 -8.29
CA LEU A 100 6.61 -17.03 -9.19
C LEU A 100 7.04 -17.74 -10.48
N HIS A 101 6.31 -18.79 -10.85
CA HIS A 101 6.71 -19.69 -11.92
C HIS A 101 5.77 -19.65 -13.13
N SER A 102 4.68 -18.89 -13.03
CA SER A 102 3.68 -18.76 -14.08
C SER A 102 3.05 -17.37 -14.09
N LYS A 103 2.53 -16.99 -15.25
CA LYS A 103 1.71 -15.79 -15.41
C LYS A 103 0.58 -15.71 -14.40
N LEU A 104 -0.13 -16.83 -14.18
CA LEU A 104 -1.25 -16.88 -13.26
C LEU A 104 -0.83 -16.54 -11.83
N GLU A 105 0.32 -17.01 -11.37
CA GLU A 105 0.83 -16.67 -10.03
C GLU A 105 1.15 -15.19 -9.91
N VAL A 106 1.73 -14.57 -10.96
CA VAL A 106 1.98 -13.13 -11.00
C VAL A 106 0.67 -12.35 -10.97
N GLU A 107 -0.33 -12.77 -11.72
CA GLU A 107 -1.66 -12.13 -11.75
C GLU A 107 -2.39 -12.25 -10.41
N LEU A 108 -2.32 -13.43 -9.76
CA LEU A 108 -2.88 -13.62 -8.42
C LEU A 108 -2.19 -12.74 -7.38
N LEU A 109 -0.85 -12.66 -7.43
CA LEU A 109 -0.13 -11.69 -6.62
C LEU A 109 -0.59 -10.26 -6.93
N GLY A 110 -0.79 -9.91 -8.19
CA GLY A 110 -1.30 -8.62 -8.62
C GLY A 110 -2.65 -8.27 -7.98
N VAL A 111 -3.56 -9.24 -7.87
CA VAL A 111 -4.84 -9.06 -7.16
C VAL A 111 -4.60 -8.80 -5.67
N VAL A 112 -3.70 -9.54 -5.03
CA VAL A 112 -3.34 -9.32 -3.62
C VAL A 112 -2.72 -7.93 -3.43
N LEU A 113 -1.82 -7.51 -4.30
CA LEU A 113 -1.25 -6.16 -4.28
C LEU A 113 -2.31 -5.07 -4.53
N GLY A 114 -3.42 -5.41 -5.17
CA GLY A 114 -4.59 -4.53 -5.28
C GLY A 114 -5.15 -4.09 -3.93
N LEU A 115 -5.05 -4.91 -2.87
CA LEU A 115 -5.40 -4.48 -1.51
C LEU A 115 -4.51 -3.32 -1.04
N ALA A 116 -3.23 -3.34 -1.38
CA ALA A 116 -2.33 -2.22 -1.11
C ALA A 116 -2.75 -0.95 -1.88
N GLY A 117 -3.15 -1.09 -3.15
CA GLY A 117 -3.72 0.03 -3.93
C GLY A 117 -5.05 0.55 -3.40
N ALA A 118 -5.83 -0.29 -2.72
CA ALA A 118 -7.07 0.10 -2.05
C ALA A 118 -6.86 0.80 -0.68
N SER A 119 -5.63 0.86 -0.16
CA SER A 119 -5.26 1.51 1.11
C SER A 119 -5.70 2.97 1.20
N PHE A 120 -5.83 3.64 0.06
CA PHE A 120 -6.39 4.99 -0.04
C PHE A 120 -7.77 5.11 0.64
N ALA A 121 -8.64 4.10 0.48
CA ALA A 121 -9.98 4.08 1.07
C ALA A 121 -9.97 3.93 2.60
N VAL A 122 -8.85 3.51 3.18
CA VAL A 122 -8.65 3.34 4.63
C VAL A 122 -7.89 4.52 5.22
N ALA A 123 -6.73 4.85 4.65
CA ALA A 123 -5.79 5.81 5.24
C ALA A 123 -6.31 7.24 5.27
N LEU A 124 -6.94 7.70 4.17
CA LEU A 124 -7.40 9.09 4.08
C LEU A 124 -8.57 9.38 5.02
N PRO A 125 -9.65 8.58 5.02
CA PRO A 125 -10.74 8.78 5.98
C PRO A 125 -10.27 8.67 7.42
N GLN A 126 -9.39 7.70 7.75
CA GLN A 126 -8.84 7.55 9.09
C GLN A 126 -8.12 8.81 9.57
N ALA A 127 -7.26 9.38 8.74
CA ALA A 127 -6.53 10.59 9.08
C ALA A 127 -7.48 11.80 9.21
N SER A 128 -8.41 11.97 8.26
CA SER A 128 -9.28 13.14 8.17
C SER A 128 -10.29 13.23 9.33
N ARG A 129 -10.81 12.10 9.78
CA ARG A 129 -11.84 12.05 10.85
C ARG A 129 -11.33 12.53 12.21
N TRP A 130 -10.03 12.67 12.42
CA TRP A 130 -9.42 13.22 13.64
C TRP A 130 -9.35 14.74 13.66
N TYR A 131 -9.55 15.41 12.54
CA TYR A 131 -9.32 16.85 12.42
C TYR A 131 -10.59 17.61 12.04
N PRO A 132 -10.79 18.82 12.59
CA PRO A 132 -11.94 19.65 12.25
C PRO A 132 -11.87 20.12 10.77
N PRO A 133 -13.03 20.54 10.20
CA PRO A 133 -13.14 20.93 8.79
C PRO A 133 -12.10 21.95 8.32
N LYS A 134 -11.69 22.89 9.19
CA LYS A 134 -10.68 23.92 8.86
C LYS A 134 -9.30 23.35 8.47
N TYR A 135 -8.98 22.11 8.88
CA TYR A 135 -7.70 21.46 8.58
C TYR A 135 -7.80 20.34 7.56
N GLN A 136 -8.98 20.03 7.04
CA GLN A 136 -9.20 18.91 6.12
C GLN A 136 -8.27 18.96 4.89
N GLY A 137 -8.10 20.14 4.27
CA GLY A 137 -7.21 20.29 3.12
C GLY A 137 -5.75 19.95 3.44
N VAL A 138 -5.26 20.36 4.62
CA VAL A 138 -3.88 20.07 5.05
C VAL A 138 -3.72 18.59 5.38
N VAL A 139 -4.67 18.01 6.10
CA VAL A 139 -4.65 16.59 6.48
C VAL A 139 -4.69 15.69 5.27
N MET A 140 -5.61 15.97 4.33
CA MET A 140 -5.71 15.22 3.07
C MET A 140 -4.46 15.41 2.19
N GLY A 141 -3.87 16.61 2.21
CA GLY A 141 -2.60 16.89 1.52
C GLY A 141 -1.44 16.08 2.09
N ILE A 142 -1.31 16.03 3.42
CA ILE A 142 -0.26 15.23 4.09
C ILE A 142 -0.49 13.75 3.85
N ALA A 143 -1.69 13.24 4.12
CA ALA A 143 -2.01 11.82 3.93
C ALA A 143 -1.87 11.40 2.45
N GLY A 144 -2.32 12.25 1.51
CA GLY A 144 -2.24 11.99 0.07
C GLY A 144 -0.85 12.19 -0.55
N ALA A 145 0.10 12.83 0.18
CA ALA A 145 1.49 12.92 -0.25
C ALA A 145 2.24 11.57 -0.20
N GLY A 146 1.62 10.53 0.35
CA GLY A 146 2.12 9.15 0.38
C GLY A 146 2.26 8.47 -1.00
N ASN A 147 2.51 9.21 -2.06
CA ASN A 147 2.89 8.71 -3.38
C ASN A 147 4.42 8.75 -3.62
N MET A 148 5.20 9.17 -2.64
CA MET A 148 6.66 9.23 -2.76
C MET A 148 7.27 7.84 -2.92
N GLY A 149 6.67 6.82 -2.28
CA GLY A 149 7.08 5.43 -2.41
C GLY A 149 7.09 4.92 -3.85
N VAL A 150 6.17 5.38 -4.69
CA VAL A 150 6.13 5.04 -6.13
C VAL A 150 7.38 5.53 -6.86
N VAL A 151 7.87 6.72 -6.50
CA VAL A 151 9.10 7.28 -7.09
C VAL A 151 10.31 6.46 -6.67
N LEU A 152 10.39 6.11 -5.39
CA LEU A 152 11.46 5.26 -4.86
C LEU A 152 11.43 3.88 -5.52
N ASP A 153 10.25 3.29 -5.69
CA ASP A 153 10.05 2.02 -6.37
C ASP A 153 10.60 2.07 -7.80
N SER A 154 10.22 3.08 -8.56
CA SER A 154 10.68 3.26 -9.95
C SER A 154 12.18 3.42 -10.10
N MET A 155 12.87 3.95 -9.09
CA MET A 155 14.32 4.15 -9.10
C MET A 155 15.08 2.92 -8.59
N PHE A 156 14.64 2.34 -7.48
CA PHE A 156 15.41 1.32 -6.78
C PHE A 156 15.06 -0.10 -7.22
N VAL A 157 13.81 -0.40 -7.59
CA VAL A 157 13.38 -1.75 -7.96
C VAL A 157 14.13 -2.29 -9.18
N PRO A 158 14.30 -1.55 -10.30
CA PRO A 158 15.08 -2.06 -11.42
C PRO A 158 16.53 -2.34 -11.02
N TRP A 159 17.15 -1.46 -10.25
CA TRP A 159 18.51 -1.64 -9.76
C TRP A 159 18.63 -2.90 -8.87
N MET A 160 17.72 -3.11 -7.94
CA MET A 160 17.69 -4.30 -7.09
C MET A 160 17.47 -5.57 -7.92
N ALA A 161 16.55 -5.53 -8.89
CA ALA A 161 16.25 -6.67 -9.75
C ALA A 161 17.46 -7.08 -10.60
N GLU A 162 18.23 -6.10 -11.10
CA GLU A 162 19.44 -6.34 -11.89
C GLU A 162 20.56 -6.96 -11.05
N HIS A 163 20.77 -6.50 -9.81
CA HIS A 163 21.91 -6.92 -8.98
C HIS A 163 21.64 -8.15 -8.11
N TRP A 164 20.38 -8.30 -7.62
CA TRP A 164 20.00 -9.33 -6.66
C TRP A 164 18.93 -10.30 -7.20
N GLY A 165 18.47 -10.09 -8.42
CA GLY A 165 17.34 -10.81 -9.00
C GLY A 165 15.99 -10.24 -8.58
N TRP A 166 15.01 -10.30 -9.48
CA TRP A 166 13.69 -9.72 -9.28
C TRP A 166 12.93 -10.31 -8.07
N GLN A 167 13.14 -11.59 -7.76
CA GLN A 167 12.51 -12.27 -6.64
C GLN A 167 12.96 -11.67 -5.29
N SER A 168 14.23 -11.27 -5.16
CA SER A 168 14.77 -10.66 -3.96
C SER A 168 14.13 -9.31 -3.63
N VAL A 169 13.60 -8.60 -4.62
CA VAL A 169 12.92 -7.32 -4.44
C VAL A 169 11.72 -7.47 -3.50
N PHE A 170 10.94 -8.55 -3.64
CA PHE A 170 9.82 -8.81 -2.73
C PHE A 170 10.28 -8.95 -1.27
N GLY A 171 11.38 -9.65 -1.04
CA GLY A 171 11.98 -9.80 0.29
C GLY A 171 12.46 -8.48 0.90
N VAL A 172 13.13 -7.64 0.10
CA VAL A 172 13.60 -6.32 0.55
C VAL A 172 12.43 -5.41 0.91
N LEU A 173 11.37 -5.40 0.11
CA LEU A 173 10.18 -4.58 0.35
C LEU A 173 9.34 -5.04 1.55
N LEU A 174 9.49 -6.28 2.01
CA LEU A 174 8.89 -6.74 3.27
C LEU A 174 9.42 -5.97 4.49
N ILE A 175 10.64 -5.45 4.44
CA ILE A 175 11.24 -4.70 5.55
C ILE A 175 10.44 -3.40 5.82
N PRO A 176 10.32 -2.47 4.88
CA PRO A 176 9.52 -1.26 5.10
C PRO A 176 8.04 -1.57 5.38
N LEU A 177 7.45 -2.58 4.72
CA LEU A 177 6.08 -3.01 4.99
C LEU A 177 5.90 -3.46 6.45
N GLY A 178 6.80 -4.28 6.97
CA GLY A 178 6.74 -4.77 8.35
C GLY A 178 6.95 -3.66 9.37
N ILE A 179 7.92 -2.78 9.14
CA ILE A 179 8.18 -1.62 10.00
C ILE A 179 6.95 -0.71 10.05
N VAL A 180 6.39 -0.37 8.89
CA VAL A 180 5.23 0.53 8.83
C VAL A 180 3.97 -0.13 9.40
N LEU A 181 3.78 -1.44 9.21
CA LEU A 181 2.69 -2.16 9.87
C LEU A 181 2.82 -2.07 11.39
N ALA A 182 4.00 -2.29 11.95
CA ALA A 182 4.23 -2.17 13.38
C ALA A 182 3.95 -0.74 13.89
N LEU A 183 4.45 0.28 13.19
CA LEU A 183 4.17 1.69 13.51
C LEU A 183 2.68 2.00 13.43
N TYR A 184 2.00 1.51 12.39
CA TYR A 184 0.56 1.69 12.21
C TYR A 184 -0.23 1.03 13.34
N MET A 185 0.10 -0.19 13.74
CA MET A 185 -0.54 -0.88 14.87
C MET A 185 -0.39 -0.11 16.18
N LEU A 186 0.78 0.50 16.41
CA LEU A 186 1.09 1.23 17.65
C LEU A 186 0.49 2.65 17.65
N MET A 187 0.53 3.35 16.53
CA MET A 187 0.23 4.79 16.45
C MET A 187 -1.17 5.09 15.96
N ALA A 188 -1.72 4.27 15.04
CA ALA A 188 -3.04 4.52 14.48
C ALA A 188 -4.14 4.25 15.51
N LYS A 189 -5.15 5.13 15.51
CA LYS A 189 -6.38 4.98 16.29
C LYS A 189 -7.57 5.37 15.45
N ASP A 190 -8.68 4.69 15.65
CA ASP A 190 -9.94 5.09 15.06
C ASP A 190 -10.53 6.27 15.83
N ALA A 191 -11.14 7.22 15.13
CA ALA A 191 -11.75 8.38 15.75
C ALA A 191 -12.96 7.98 16.60
N PRO A 192 -13.22 8.68 17.72
CA PRO A 192 -14.29 8.30 18.66
C PRO A 192 -15.69 8.22 18.05
N GLU A 193 -15.98 9.02 17.04
CA GLU A 193 -17.28 9.07 16.35
C GLU A 193 -17.58 7.85 15.47
N GLN A 194 -16.63 6.94 15.32
CA GLN A 194 -16.77 5.75 14.46
C GLN A 194 -17.20 4.48 15.19
N ARG A 195 -17.53 4.58 16.49
CA ARG A 195 -17.98 3.44 17.29
C ARG A 195 -19.49 3.42 17.52
N ALA A 196 -20.24 4.29 16.82
CA ALA A 196 -21.69 4.32 16.93
C ALA A 196 -22.35 3.46 15.85
#